data_42e43c1467e332c327ac52ea6a30d5aa
#
_entry.id   42e43c1467e332c327ac52ea6a30d5aa
#
_cell.length_a   1.000
_cell.length_b   1.000
_cell.length_c   1.000
_cell.angle_alpha   90.00
_cell.angle_beta   90.00
_cell.angle_gamma   90.00
#
_symmetry.space_group_name_H-M   'P 1'
#
loop_
_entity.id
_entity.type
_entity.pdbx_description
1 polymer ?
#
loop_
_entity_poly.entity_id
_entity_poly.type
_entity_poly.pdbx_seq_one_letter_code
_entity_poly.pdbx_strand_id
1 'polypeptide(L)'
;KRLDILGIDFKADELGTEAAAVAEASAAYKRKEPFLLYLWEPHWFFGAYDMVGVGLPEHADCESFTEANNWKVCGEGKWPATGWAKDYTMNYGNPATFAKPEHAKAKEFFEKMSFQNSDQAVMLVEVKQKNRDLKEVVKEWKDANPDKWRSWIPN
;
A
#
# COMPACT_ATOMS: atom_id res chain seq x y z
N LYS A 1 -19.50 -3.93 -9.28
CA LYS A 1 -20.27 -2.65 -9.15
C LYS A 1 -19.48 -1.43 -9.63
N ARG A 2 -18.20 -1.18 -9.18
CA ARG A 2 -17.41 -0.04 -9.71
C ARG A 2 -17.14 -0.16 -11.20
N LEU A 3 -16.77 -1.34 -11.66
CA LEU A 3 -16.53 -1.61 -13.08
C LEU A 3 -17.78 -1.29 -13.92
N ASP A 4 -18.94 -1.73 -13.46
CA ASP A 4 -20.23 -1.48 -14.15
C ASP A 4 -20.56 0.01 -14.25
N ILE A 5 -20.35 0.77 -13.15
CA ILE A 5 -20.62 2.22 -13.10
C ILE A 5 -19.66 2.97 -14.03
N LEU A 6 -18.41 2.53 -14.12
CA LEU A 6 -17.38 3.15 -14.96
C LEU A 6 -17.44 2.66 -16.41
N GLY A 7 -18.34 1.72 -16.74
CA GLY A 7 -18.44 1.14 -18.10
C GLY A 7 -17.21 0.33 -18.50
N ILE A 8 -16.50 -0.25 -17.52
CA ILE A 8 -15.31 -1.06 -17.75
C ILE A 8 -15.74 -2.52 -17.94
N ASP A 9 -15.52 -3.06 -19.13
CA ASP A 9 -15.86 -4.43 -19.49
C ASP A 9 -14.79 -5.42 -19.00
N PHE A 10 -14.75 -5.61 -17.69
CA PHE A 10 -13.93 -6.63 -17.03
C PHE A 10 -14.81 -7.47 -16.10
N LYS A 11 -14.59 -8.77 -16.13
CA LYS A 11 -15.19 -9.67 -15.15
C LYS A 11 -14.48 -9.52 -13.80
N ALA A 12 -15.25 -9.26 -12.75
CA ALA A 12 -14.71 -9.24 -11.39
C ALA A 12 -14.66 -10.67 -10.83
N ASP A 13 -13.48 -11.14 -10.49
CA ASP A 13 -13.26 -12.41 -9.80
C ASP A 13 -12.93 -12.14 -8.33
N GLU A 14 -13.81 -12.61 -7.43
CA GLU A 14 -13.65 -12.50 -5.98
C GLU A 14 -12.90 -13.72 -5.46
N LEU A 15 -11.58 -13.60 -5.33
CA LEU A 15 -10.70 -14.72 -4.98
C LEU A 15 -10.56 -14.97 -3.46
N GLY A 16 -11.24 -14.17 -2.65
CA GLY A 16 -11.38 -14.36 -1.21
C GLY A 16 -10.14 -13.99 -0.38
N THR A 17 -8.94 -14.01 -0.94
CA THR A 17 -7.70 -13.61 -0.23
C THR A 17 -6.77 -12.82 -1.12
N GLU A 18 -5.96 -11.94 -0.52
CA GLU A 18 -4.87 -11.23 -1.20
C GLU A 18 -3.92 -12.19 -1.91
N ALA A 19 -3.51 -13.26 -1.22
CA ALA A 19 -2.56 -14.22 -1.79
C ALA A 19 -3.10 -14.87 -3.08
N ALA A 20 -4.39 -15.21 -3.13
CA ALA A 20 -5.02 -15.75 -4.33
C ALA A 20 -5.11 -14.70 -5.45
N ALA A 21 -5.49 -13.47 -5.14
CA ALA A 21 -5.56 -12.38 -6.11
C ALA A 21 -4.19 -12.06 -6.73
N VAL A 22 -3.16 -11.98 -5.90
CA VAL A 22 -1.79 -11.74 -6.33
C VAL A 22 -1.22 -12.92 -7.14
N ALA A 23 -1.56 -14.17 -6.77
CA ALA A 23 -1.15 -15.35 -7.54
C ALA A 23 -1.78 -15.36 -8.95
N GLU A 24 -3.08 -15.08 -9.06
CA GLU A 24 -3.75 -15.00 -10.35
C GLU A 24 -3.22 -13.85 -11.21
N ALA A 25 -3.04 -12.65 -10.64
CA ALA A 25 -2.44 -11.53 -11.35
C ALA A 25 -1.01 -11.85 -11.83
N SER A 26 -0.20 -12.54 -11.01
CA SER A 26 1.14 -12.99 -11.40
C SER A 26 1.09 -14.00 -12.55
N ALA A 27 0.11 -14.90 -12.56
CA ALA A 27 -0.10 -15.86 -13.63
C ALA A 27 -0.54 -15.16 -14.93
N ALA A 28 -1.49 -14.23 -14.86
CA ALA A 28 -1.94 -13.44 -16.00
C ALA A 28 -0.78 -12.60 -16.59
N TYR A 29 0.03 -11.96 -15.75
CA TYR A 29 1.21 -11.22 -16.19
C TYR A 29 2.20 -12.11 -16.98
N LYS A 30 2.49 -13.32 -16.46
CA LYS A 30 3.38 -14.29 -17.15
C LYS A 30 2.80 -14.76 -18.49
N ARG A 31 1.47 -14.93 -18.57
CA ARG A 31 0.77 -15.29 -19.81
C ARG A 31 0.59 -14.09 -20.77
N LYS A 32 0.95 -12.87 -20.33
CA LYS A 32 0.74 -11.61 -21.06
C LYS A 32 -0.74 -11.34 -21.34
N GLU A 33 -1.59 -11.74 -20.44
CA GLU A 33 -3.04 -11.49 -20.48
C GLU A 33 -3.36 -10.17 -19.78
N PRO A 34 -4.34 -9.42 -20.28
CA PRO A 34 -4.78 -8.20 -19.61
C PRO A 34 -5.46 -8.52 -18.28
N PHE A 35 -5.14 -7.78 -17.24
CA PHE A 35 -5.81 -7.87 -15.95
C PHE A 35 -5.86 -6.51 -15.27
N LEU A 36 -6.78 -6.34 -14.35
CA LEU A 36 -6.90 -5.20 -13.45
C LEU A 36 -6.88 -5.72 -12.01
N LEU A 37 -5.95 -5.24 -11.23
CA LEU A 37 -5.78 -5.65 -9.83
C LEU A 37 -6.00 -4.47 -8.90
N TYR A 38 -6.79 -4.69 -7.83
CA TYR A 38 -6.80 -3.80 -6.68
C TYR A 38 -5.75 -4.24 -5.67
N LEU A 39 -4.82 -3.37 -5.37
CA LEU A 39 -3.77 -3.64 -4.41
C LEU A 39 -3.33 -2.32 -3.76
N TRP A 40 -2.82 -2.39 -2.53
CA TRP A 40 -2.27 -1.25 -1.82
C TRP A 40 -0.75 -1.19 -1.92
N GLU A 41 -0.19 -0.02 -1.72
CA GLU A 41 1.26 0.19 -1.60
C GLU A 41 1.65 0.54 -0.16
N PRO A 42 2.85 0.13 0.31
CA PRO A 42 3.87 -0.63 -0.44
C PRO A 42 3.58 -2.13 -0.50
N HIS A 43 3.81 -2.74 -1.65
CA HIS A 43 3.68 -4.18 -1.83
C HIS A 43 4.77 -4.72 -2.76
N TRP A 44 5.26 -5.96 -2.53
CA TRP A 44 6.32 -6.57 -3.33
C TRP A 44 5.94 -6.70 -4.82
N PHE A 45 4.66 -6.81 -5.13
CA PHE A 45 4.15 -6.96 -6.49
C PHE A 45 4.61 -5.81 -7.41
N PHE A 46 4.57 -4.58 -6.89
CA PHE A 46 5.03 -3.39 -7.62
C PHE A 46 6.55 -3.31 -7.81
N GLY A 47 7.31 -4.03 -7.00
CA GLY A 47 8.76 -4.16 -7.18
C GLY A 47 9.14 -5.31 -8.12
N ALA A 48 8.24 -6.28 -8.33
CA ALA A 48 8.50 -7.47 -9.15
C ALA A 48 7.96 -7.35 -10.58
N TYR A 49 6.93 -6.55 -10.80
CA TYR A 49 6.22 -6.40 -12.07
C TYR A 49 6.10 -4.92 -12.46
N ASP A 50 6.26 -4.66 -13.75
CA ASP A 50 6.03 -3.33 -14.32
C ASP A 50 4.51 -3.12 -14.49
N MET A 51 3.95 -2.26 -13.64
CA MET A 51 2.52 -2.02 -13.54
C MET A 51 2.19 -0.55 -13.79
N VAL A 52 1.06 -0.31 -14.43
CA VAL A 52 0.54 1.04 -14.65
C VAL A 52 -0.61 1.31 -13.68
N GLY A 53 -0.51 2.39 -12.90
CA GLY A 53 -1.60 2.85 -12.06
C GLY A 53 -2.77 3.38 -12.90
N VAL A 54 -3.96 2.83 -12.68
CA VAL A 54 -5.20 3.31 -13.31
C VAL A 54 -5.86 4.30 -12.37
N GLY A 55 -5.94 5.57 -12.80
CA GLY A 55 -6.63 6.62 -12.04
C GLY A 55 -8.13 6.37 -12.00
N LEU A 56 -8.69 6.37 -10.78
CA LEU A 56 -10.13 6.45 -10.56
C LEU A 56 -10.53 7.93 -10.38
N PRO A 57 -11.80 8.28 -10.57
CA PRO A 57 -12.29 9.59 -10.20
C PRO A 57 -11.92 9.97 -8.76
N GLU A 58 -11.72 11.26 -8.50
CA GLU A 58 -11.31 11.74 -7.19
C GLU A 58 -12.23 11.22 -6.08
N HIS A 59 -11.64 10.92 -4.92
CA HIS A 59 -12.42 10.46 -3.76
C HIS A 59 -13.42 11.52 -3.32
N ALA A 60 -14.66 11.11 -3.16
CA ALA A 60 -15.71 11.93 -2.54
C ALA A 60 -16.14 11.29 -1.23
N ASP A 61 -16.11 12.06 -0.15
CA ASP A 61 -16.65 11.64 1.13
C ASP A 61 -18.16 11.47 1.04
N CYS A 62 -18.61 10.28 1.34
CA CYS A 62 -20.02 9.98 1.45
C CYS A 62 -20.33 9.74 2.92
N GLU A 63 -20.94 10.69 3.59
CA GLU A 63 -21.21 10.71 5.03
C GLU A 63 -22.08 9.56 5.55
N SER A 64 -22.52 8.65 4.70
CA SER A 64 -23.48 7.62 5.05
C SER A 64 -23.08 6.20 4.65
N PHE A 65 -21.82 5.84 4.80
CA PHE A 65 -21.36 4.45 4.66
C PHE A 65 -21.79 3.66 5.88
N THR A 66 -22.94 3.02 5.84
CA THR A 66 -23.40 2.15 6.91
C THR A 66 -23.83 0.79 6.36
N GLU A 67 -23.64 -0.25 7.15
CA GLU A 67 -24.14 -1.57 6.85
C GLU A 67 -25.68 -1.59 6.67
N ALA A 68 -26.39 -0.74 7.41
CA ALA A 68 -27.84 -0.62 7.36
C ALA A 68 -28.37 -0.15 6.01
N ASN A 69 -27.60 0.63 5.23
CA ASN A 69 -27.99 1.07 3.88
C ASN A 69 -27.35 0.24 2.77
N ASN A 70 -26.84 -0.94 3.11
CA ASN A 70 -26.21 -1.87 2.20
C ASN A 70 -25.07 -1.22 1.40
N TRP A 71 -24.29 -0.36 2.08
CA TRP A 71 -23.17 0.37 1.47
C TRP A 71 -23.58 1.20 0.24
N LYS A 72 -24.87 1.48 0.10
CA LYS A 72 -25.40 2.41 -0.92
C LYS A 72 -25.12 3.82 -0.48
N VAL A 73 -24.52 4.61 -1.36
CA VAL A 73 -23.97 5.79 -0.90
C VAL A 73 -23.75 6.89 -1.86
N CYS A 74 -23.73 8.13 -1.46
CA CYS A 74 -23.64 9.34 -2.24
C CYS A 74 -24.88 9.64 -3.07
N GLY A 75 -26.03 9.75 -2.41
CA GLY A 75 -27.32 10.04 -3.03
C GLY A 75 -28.06 8.80 -3.52
N GLU A 76 -29.35 8.92 -3.77
CA GLU A 76 -30.23 7.82 -4.13
C GLU A 76 -29.66 6.98 -5.28
N GLY A 77 -29.33 5.74 -4.98
CA GLY A 77 -28.95 4.72 -5.96
C GLY A 77 -27.56 4.87 -6.60
N LYS A 78 -26.74 5.82 -6.16
CA LYS A 78 -25.41 6.03 -6.75
C LYS A 78 -24.30 5.47 -5.84
N TRP A 79 -23.58 4.48 -6.33
CA TRP A 79 -22.28 4.12 -5.78
C TRP A 79 -21.25 5.15 -6.21
N PRO A 80 -20.35 5.59 -5.31
CA PRO A 80 -19.25 6.40 -5.78
C PRO A 80 -18.35 5.55 -6.68
N ALA A 81 -18.34 5.88 -7.96
CA ALA A 81 -17.31 5.42 -8.87
C ALA A 81 -16.00 6.19 -8.63
N THR A 82 -15.67 6.39 -7.36
CA THR A 82 -14.51 7.17 -6.91
C THR A 82 -13.38 6.29 -6.45
N GLY A 83 -12.19 6.83 -6.43
CA GLY A 83 -11.04 6.27 -5.75
C GLY A 83 -11.28 6.16 -4.23
N TRP A 84 -10.33 5.54 -3.56
CA TRP A 84 -10.30 5.51 -2.09
C TRP A 84 -9.71 6.81 -1.55
N ALA A 85 -10.07 7.16 -0.31
CA ALA A 85 -9.36 8.20 0.43
C ALA A 85 -7.86 7.84 0.50
N LYS A 86 -7.02 8.87 0.50
CA LYS A 86 -5.59 8.65 0.75
C LYS A 86 -5.40 8.09 2.15
N ASP A 87 -4.68 6.99 2.23
CA ASP A 87 -4.27 6.38 3.48
C ASP A 87 -2.74 6.37 3.58
N TYR A 88 -2.23 6.33 4.79
CA TYR A 88 -0.80 6.41 5.06
C TYR A 88 -0.38 5.30 6.01
N THR A 89 0.73 4.66 5.69
CA THR A 89 1.41 3.82 6.68
C THR A 89 2.10 4.71 7.72
N MET A 90 1.86 4.44 8.98
CA MET A 90 2.36 5.25 10.09
C MET A 90 3.14 4.40 11.09
N ASN A 91 4.10 5.04 11.76
CA ASN A 91 4.77 4.43 12.90
C ASN A 91 3.91 4.61 14.15
N TYR A 92 3.69 3.55 14.88
CA TYR A 92 2.97 3.59 16.16
C TYR A 92 3.93 3.26 17.30
N GLY A 93 3.82 3.99 18.38
CA GLY A 93 4.61 3.78 19.57
C GLY A 93 3.78 3.94 20.85
N ASN A 94 4.23 3.34 21.95
CA ASN A 94 3.57 3.51 23.24
C ASN A 94 3.81 4.93 23.77
N PRO A 95 2.74 5.73 24.02
CA PRO A 95 2.88 7.11 24.49
C PRO A 95 3.64 7.22 25.82
N ALA A 96 3.43 6.30 26.77
CA ALA A 96 4.11 6.30 28.05
C ALA A 96 5.62 6.05 27.91
N THR A 97 6.04 5.26 26.92
CA THR A 97 7.45 5.04 26.60
C THR A 97 8.07 6.30 26.01
N PHE A 98 7.44 6.90 25.02
CA PHE A 98 7.96 8.09 24.35
C PHE A 98 7.80 9.39 25.14
N ALA A 99 7.05 9.39 26.24
CA ALA A 99 7.02 10.51 27.18
C ALA A 99 8.28 10.59 28.07
N LYS A 100 9.08 9.53 28.14
CA LYS A 100 10.28 9.50 28.99
C LYS A 100 11.43 10.26 28.32
N PRO A 101 12.15 11.12 29.07
CA PRO A 101 13.25 11.94 28.55
C PRO A 101 14.36 11.10 27.88
N GLU A 102 14.67 9.93 28.42
CA GLU A 102 15.69 9.02 27.89
C GLU A 102 15.34 8.47 26.49
N HIS A 103 14.07 8.54 26.09
CA HIS A 103 13.61 8.10 24.77
C HIS A 103 13.38 9.25 23.78
N ALA A 104 13.69 10.48 24.14
CA ALA A 104 13.42 11.66 23.30
C ALA A 104 14.08 11.54 21.91
N LYS A 105 15.35 11.13 21.83
CA LYS A 105 16.04 10.93 20.55
C LYS A 105 15.44 9.79 19.72
N ALA A 106 15.01 8.70 20.36
CA ALA A 106 14.33 7.61 19.65
C ALA A 106 12.98 8.08 19.09
N LYS A 107 12.21 8.84 19.84
CA LYS A 107 10.96 9.44 19.40
C LYS A 107 11.20 10.33 18.18
N GLU A 108 12.15 11.26 18.25
CA GLU A 108 12.50 12.17 17.16
C GLU A 108 12.94 11.40 15.90
N PHE A 109 13.71 10.32 16.06
CA PHE A 109 14.08 9.44 14.95
C PHE A 109 12.86 8.85 14.26
N PHE A 110 11.91 8.28 15.02
CA PHE A 110 10.70 7.68 14.44
C PHE A 110 9.77 8.73 13.80
N GLU A 111 9.73 9.94 14.31
CA GLU A 111 8.97 11.06 13.73
C GLU A 111 9.56 11.53 12.40
N LYS A 112 10.88 11.48 12.26
CA LYS A 112 11.58 11.83 11.02
C LYS A 112 11.62 10.69 9.99
N MET A 113 11.47 9.45 10.44
CA MET A 113 11.61 8.27 9.58
C MET A 113 10.52 8.24 8.51
N SER A 114 10.94 8.27 7.25
CA SER A 114 10.04 8.26 6.10
C SER A 114 10.63 7.41 4.97
N PHE A 115 9.85 6.46 4.50
CA PHE A 115 10.18 5.64 3.35
C PHE A 115 9.30 6.00 2.16
N GLN A 116 9.86 5.95 0.96
CA GLN A 116 9.07 5.91 -0.25
C GLN A 116 8.50 4.48 -0.46
N ASN A 117 7.31 4.39 -1.06
CA ASN A 117 6.73 3.08 -1.39
C ASN A 117 7.67 2.23 -2.26
N SER A 118 8.38 2.87 -3.21
CA SER A 118 9.37 2.21 -4.05
C SER A 118 10.54 1.60 -3.26
N ASP A 119 11.06 2.29 -2.25
CA ASP A 119 12.14 1.75 -1.40
C ASP A 119 11.67 0.47 -0.69
N GLN A 120 10.46 0.50 -0.16
CA GLN A 120 9.89 -0.66 0.54
C GLN A 120 9.54 -1.80 -0.43
N ALA A 121 8.97 -1.50 -1.59
CA ALA A 121 8.62 -2.52 -2.58
C ALA A 121 9.83 -3.33 -3.02
N VAL A 122 10.98 -2.68 -3.29
CA VAL A 122 12.23 -3.37 -3.67
C VAL A 122 12.72 -4.29 -2.54
N MET A 123 12.76 -3.81 -1.29
CA MET A 123 13.15 -4.65 -0.14
C MET A 123 12.18 -5.82 0.06
N LEU A 124 10.89 -5.60 -0.15
CA LEU A 124 9.87 -6.65 -0.05
C LEU A 124 10.05 -7.74 -1.12
N VAL A 125 10.47 -7.40 -2.33
CA VAL A 125 10.82 -8.41 -3.36
C VAL A 125 11.96 -9.31 -2.88
N GLU A 126 13.02 -8.72 -2.35
CA GLU A 126 14.18 -9.49 -1.88
C GLU A 126 13.79 -10.47 -0.75
N VAL A 127 12.98 -10.00 0.20
CA VAL A 127 12.56 -10.83 1.33
C VAL A 127 11.46 -11.83 0.95
N LYS A 128 10.41 -11.39 0.23
CA LYS A 128 9.21 -12.21 0.00
C LYS A 128 9.32 -13.13 -1.21
N GLN A 129 10.01 -12.69 -2.27
CA GLN A 129 10.15 -13.46 -3.50
C GLN A 129 11.46 -14.24 -3.58
N LYS A 130 12.56 -13.66 -3.10
CA LYS A 130 13.88 -14.28 -3.12
C LYS A 130 14.24 -14.94 -1.80
N ASN A 131 13.37 -14.87 -0.79
CA ASN A 131 13.53 -15.47 0.53
C ASN A 131 14.87 -15.13 1.23
N ARG A 132 15.33 -13.89 1.03
CA ARG A 132 16.56 -13.38 1.64
C ARG A 132 16.32 -12.96 3.10
N ASP A 133 17.39 -12.96 3.89
CA ASP A 133 17.34 -12.48 5.27
C ASP A 133 17.01 -10.98 5.32
N LEU A 134 16.02 -10.60 6.13
CA LEU A 134 15.55 -9.23 6.26
C LEU A 134 16.66 -8.27 6.71
N LYS A 135 17.54 -8.71 7.63
CA LYS A 135 18.58 -7.83 8.18
C LYS A 135 19.66 -7.54 7.14
N GLU A 136 19.97 -8.50 6.29
CA GLU A 136 20.90 -8.33 5.17
C GLU A 136 20.34 -7.34 4.15
N VAL A 137 19.07 -7.52 3.75
CA VAL A 137 18.39 -6.63 2.79
C VAL A 137 18.32 -5.20 3.32
N VAL A 138 17.94 -5.01 4.58
CA VAL A 138 17.90 -3.68 5.21
C VAL A 138 19.30 -3.08 5.31
N LYS A 139 20.32 -3.89 5.62
CA LYS A 139 21.69 -3.40 5.65
C LYS A 139 22.15 -2.90 4.29
N GLU A 140 21.92 -3.67 3.23
CA GLU A 140 22.25 -3.28 1.86
C GLU A 140 21.54 -1.99 1.45
N TRP A 141 20.23 -1.88 1.76
CA TRP A 141 19.49 -0.65 1.49
C TRP A 141 20.08 0.56 2.23
N LYS A 142 20.44 0.40 3.50
CA LYS A 142 21.11 1.45 4.29
C LYS A 142 22.45 1.86 3.69
N ASP A 143 23.26 0.90 3.29
CA ASP A 143 24.59 1.16 2.71
C ASP A 143 24.47 1.90 1.37
N ALA A 144 23.41 1.62 0.60
CA ALA A 144 23.11 2.28 -0.67
C ALA A 144 22.42 3.66 -0.53
N ASN A 145 21.81 3.96 0.63
CA ASN A 145 21.01 5.17 0.83
C ASN A 145 21.42 5.95 2.09
N PRO A 146 22.72 6.26 2.30
CA PRO A 146 23.18 6.87 3.54
C PRO A 146 22.55 8.24 3.81
N ASP A 147 22.29 9.04 2.76
CA ASP A 147 21.76 10.38 2.91
C ASP A 147 20.29 10.37 3.34
N LYS A 148 19.53 9.35 2.94
CA LYS A 148 18.14 9.21 3.38
C LYS A 148 18.06 8.96 4.89
N TRP A 149 18.62 7.85 5.37
CA TRP A 149 18.44 7.44 6.77
C TRP A 149 19.24 8.29 7.78
N ARG A 150 20.38 8.88 7.36
CA ARG A 150 21.13 9.79 8.25
C ARG A 150 20.34 11.05 8.58
N SER A 151 19.50 11.52 7.67
CA SER A 151 18.62 12.67 7.93
C SER A 151 17.60 12.43 9.05
N TRP A 152 17.32 11.16 9.38
CA TRP A 152 16.40 10.78 10.45
C TRP A 152 17.06 10.77 11.82
N ILE A 153 18.42 10.73 11.86
CA ILE A 153 19.15 10.71 13.13
C ILE A 153 19.05 12.10 13.78
N PRO A 154 18.58 12.18 15.04
CA PRO A 154 18.61 13.42 15.80
C PRO A 154 20.03 13.90 16.05
N ASN A 155 20.20 15.21 16.09
CA ASN A 155 21.48 15.87 16.44
C ASN A 155 21.86 15.62 17.91
#